data_5aa9835fde5f71fc560950170736342b
#
_entry.id   5aa9835fde5f71fc560950170736342b
#
_cell.length_a   1.000
_cell.length_b   1.000
_cell.length_c   1.000
_cell.angle_alpha   90.00
_cell.angle_beta   90.00
_cell.angle_gamma   90.00
#
_symmetry.space_group_name_H-M   'P 1'
#
loop_
_entity.id
_entity.type
_entity.pdbx_description
1 polymer ?
#
loop_
_entity_poly.entity_id
_entity_poly.type
_entity_poly.pdbx_seq_one_letter_code
_entity_poly.pdbx_strand_id
1 'polypeptide(L)'
;MRTVNYVIILFLAVITCTVAKAQDPEFSQFYANPLYLNPAYAGSVDCGRLGLNYRNQYPSLANAYVTYNVSYDQSLPSISSGFGLLVMNDAQGDGGLVRTSAALFYSYNLTVSSSINVRFGVKGAYYQEKLNWNKFIFASQIDPTTGNIEPNSGEPPPTKDNITTVDFAVGAVMSYSDLFFVGIAVDHLTQPSLSFYDNSDSKLPMKVTVNAGAMINASSRGDLLISPNVLYMQQENFHQLNAGLYINKYPFVVGGWFRHNFQNPDAVVALVGLTYNNLRVGYSYDFTVSQVGSKAGGAHEISFAWDFCIYKEKSRKHIRAIKSPSF
;
A
#
# COMPACT_ATOMS: atom_id res chain seq x y z
N MET A 1 -26.89 42.85 12.95
CA MET A 1 -25.60 42.19 13.25
C MET A 1 -25.69 40.64 13.34
N ARG A 2 -26.72 40.03 13.91
CA ARG A 2 -26.85 38.54 13.97
C ARG A 2 -27.00 37.90 12.58
N THR A 3 -27.76 38.47 11.66
CA THR A 3 -27.96 37.92 10.31
C THR A 3 -26.69 37.94 9.46
N VAL A 4 -25.84 38.95 9.61
CA VAL A 4 -24.55 39.04 8.90
C VAL A 4 -23.59 37.93 9.35
N ASN A 5 -23.60 37.60 10.65
CA ASN A 5 -22.76 36.52 11.15
C ASN A 5 -23.18 35.13 10.62
N TYR A 6 -24.47 34.88 10.42
CA TYR A 6 -24.94 33.63 9.81
C TYR A 6 -24.59 33.51 8.34
N VAL A 7 -24.63 34.63 7.60
CA VAL A 7 -24.23 34.67 6.18
C VAL A 7 -22.71 34.44 6.06
N ILE A 8 -21.90 35.01 6.95
CA ILE A 8 -20.45 34.79 6.95
C ILE A 8 -20.11 33.35 7.33
N ILE A 9 -20.82 32.76 8.32
CA ILE A 9 -20.63 31.35 8.70
C ILE A 9 -21.04 30.42 7.58
N LEU A 10 -22.15 30.69 6.88
CA LEU A 10 -22.61 29.91 5.74
C LEU A 10 -21.63 30.04 4.55
N PHE A 11 -21.08 31.24 4.31
CA PHE A 11 -20.07 31.45 3.27
C PHE A 11 -18.74 30.78 3.60
N LEU A 12 -18.31 30.77 4.84
CA LEU A 12 -17.14 30.01 5.31
C LEU A 12 -17.36 28.50 5.22
N ALA A 13 -18.56 27.99 5.48
CA ALA A 13 -18.87 26.56 5.38
C ALA A 13 -18.87 26.07 3.92
N VAL A 14 -19.22 26.92 2.95
CA VAL A 14 -19.19 26.58 1.52
C VAL A 14 -17.76 26.53 0.96
N ILE A 15 -16.81 27.26 1.57
CA ILE A 15 -15.39 27.29 1.12
C ILE A 15 -14.61 26.05 1.56
N THR A 16 -15.12 25.27 2.52
CA THR A 16 -14.44 24.06 3.01
C THR A 16 -14.87 22.75 2.34
N CYS A 17 -15.56 22.80 1.19
CA CYS A 17 -15.74 21.62 0.35
C CYS A 17 -14.37 21.22 -0.24
N THR A 18 -13.56 20.53 0.56
CA THR A 18 -12.39 19.83 0.05
C THR A 18 -12.88 18.70 -0.84
N VAL A 19 -12.55 18.77 -2.12
CA VAL A 19 -12.84 17.69 -3.08
C VAL A 19 -12.14 16.44 -2.55
N ALA A 20 -12.93 15.44 -2.12
CA ALA A 20 -12.38 14.14 -1.74
C ALA A 20 -11.75 13.51 -2.97
N LYS A 21 -10.44 13.27 -2.94
CA LYS A 21 -9.71 12.66 -4.05
C LYS A 21 -9.42 11.21 -3.73
N ALA A 22 -9.49 10.36 -4.75
CA ALA A 22 -9.20 8.94 -4.62
C ALA A 22 -7.72 8.73 -4.23
N GLN A 23 -7.49 7.99 -3.16
CA GLN A 23 -6.18 7.55 -2.71
C GLN A 23 -6.06 6.03 -2.88
N ASP A 24 -4.83 5.58 -3.04
CA ASP A 24 -4.55 4.14 -3.06
C ASP A 24 -4.72 3.52 -1.68
N PRO A 25 -5.10 2.23 -1.60
CA PRO A 25 -5.10 1.51 -0.34
C PRO A 25 -3.71 1.50 0.29
N GLU A 26 -3.68 1.55 1.61
CA GLU A 26 -2.46 1.61 2.39
C GLU A 26 -2.21 0.28 3.10
N PHE A 27 -0.92 -0.09 3.23
CA PHE A 27 -0.46 -1.22 4.03
C PHE A 27 0.51 -0.72 5.10
N SER A 28 0.48 -1.33 6.28
CA SER A 28 1.41 -1.04 7.38
C SER A 28 2.62 -1.96 7.36
N GLN A 29 2.47 -3.14 6.76
CA GLN A 29 3.54 -4.11 6.56
C GLN A 29 4.18 -3.93 5.18
N PHE A 30 4.81 -2.78 4.94
CA PHE A 30 5.31 -2.37 3.61
C PHE A 30 6.22 -3.42 2.97
N TYR A 31 7.13 -4.00 3.76
CA TYR A 31 8.12 -4.96 3.24
C TYR A 31 7.59 -6.40 3.14
N ALA A 32 6.40 -6.68 3.70
CA ALA A 32 5.67 -7.92 3.44
C ALA A 32 4.93 -7.88 2.08
N ASN A 33 4.79 -6.68 1.49
CA ASN A 33 4.16 -6.47 0.20
C ASN A 33 5.07 -5.71 -0.79
N PRO A 34 6.26 -6.27 -1.13
CA PRO A 34 7.30 -5.55 -1.84
C PRO A 34 6.92 -5.15 -3.27
N LEU A 35 6.12 -5.95 -3.99
CA LEU A 35 5.66 -5.59 -5.34
C LEU A 35 4.73 -4.38 -5.34
N TYR A 36 3.93 -4.22 -4.28
CA TYR A 36 3.09 -3.05 -4.11
C TYR A 36 3.90 -1.80 -3.77
N LEU A 37 4.99 -1.97 -3.00
CA LEU A 37 5.87 -0.89 -2.58
C LEU A 37 6.69 -0.30 -3.73
N ASN A 38 7.30 -1.16 -4.57
CA ASN A 38 8.18 -0.72 -5.65
C ASN A 38 8.36 -1.85 -6.68
N PRO A 39 8.11 -1.62 -7.98
CA PRO A 39 8.27 -2.63 -9.01
C PRO A 39 9.70 -3.20 -9.12
N ALA A 40 10.71 -2.47 -8.66
CA ALA A 40 12.09 -2.96 -8.65
C ALA A 40 12.33 -4.12 -7.67
N TYR A 41 11.41 -4.40 -6.75
CA TYR A 41 11.50 -5.56 -5.86
C TYR A 41 11.05 -6.89 -6.51
N ALA A 42 10.56 -6.90 -7.73
CA ALA A 42 10.21 -8.13 -8.43
C ALA A 42 11.43 -9.05 -8.56
N GLY A 43 11.31 -10.30 -8.08
CA GLY A 43 12.43 -11.25 -8.04
C GLY A 43 13.62 -10.78 -7.19
N SER A 44 13.37 -10.03 -6.12
CA SER A 44 14.42 -9.57 -5.19
C SER A 44 14.93 -10.66 -4.26
N VAL A 45 14.25 -11.78 -4.17
CA VAL A 45 14.67 -13.00 -3.47
C VAL A 45 15.36 -13.97 -4.43
N ASP A 46 16.17 -14.87 -3.91
CA ASP A 46 16.95 -15.82 -4.75
C ASP A 46 16.08 -16.81 -5.53
N CYS A 47 14.88 -17.07 -5.06
CA CYS A 47 13.95 -18.07 -5.62
C CYS A 47 12.60 -17.44 -5.96
N GLY A 48 11.54 -18.24 -5.99
CA GLY A 48 10.16 -17.75 -6.07
C GLY A 48 9.65 -17.38 -4.68
N ARG A 49 8.79 -16.37 -4.63
CA ARG A 49 8.08 -15.97 -3.43
C ARG A 49 6.59 -15.87 -3.73
N LEU A 50 5.77 -16.51 -2.91
CA LEU A 50 4.32 -16.31 -2.85
C LEU A 50 4.02 -15.43 -1.64
N GLY A 51 3.28 -14.35 -1.84
CA GLY A 51 2.85 -13.42 -0.79
C GLY A 51 1.33 -13.32 -0.72
N LEU A 52 0.79 -13.24 0.48
CA LEU A 52 -0.61 -12.98 0.77
C LEU A 52 -0.68 -11.88 1.81
N ASN A 53 -1.50 -10.86 1.59
CA ASN A 53 -1.74 -9.79 2.55
C ASN A 53 -3.23 -9.55 2.68
N TYR A 54 -3.68 -9.35 3.91
CA TYR A 54 -5.05 -8.99 4.27
C TYR A 54 -5.01 -7.83 5.24
N ARG A 55 -5.73 -6.75 4.94
CA ARG A 55 -5.87 -5.58 5.81
C ARG A 55 -7.35 -5.25 6.00
N ASN A 56 -7.74 -5.05 7.25
CA ASN A 56 -9.04 -4.54 7.63
C ASN A 56 -8.85 -3.27 8.45
N GLN A 57 -9.23 -2.14 7.86
CA GLN A 57 -9.09 -0.82 8.48
C GLN A 57 -10.46 -0.33 8.97
N TYR A 58 -10.48 0.16 10.19
CA TYR A 58 -11.67 0.66 10.90
C TYR A 58 -12.79 -0.38 11.04
N PRO A 59 -12.50 -1.58 11.56
CA PRO A 59 -13.48 -2.66 11.65
C PRO A 59 -14.69 -2.35 12.54
N SER A 60 -14.58 -1.38 13.45
CA SER A 60 -15.68 -0.94 14.32
C SER A 60 -16.67 0.01 13.64
N LEU A 61 -16.36 0.50 12.45
CA LEU A 61 -17.27 1.30 11.64
C LEU A 61 -18.14 0.38 10.78
N ALA A 62 -19.39 0.77 10.55
CA ALA A 62 -20.33 0.00 9.74
C ALA A 62 -19.84 -0.25 8.31
N ASN A 63 -18.93 0.58 7.81
CA ASN A 63 -18.41 0.56 6.45
C ASN A 63 -16.89 0.41 6.47
N ALA A 64 -16.39 -0.75 6.91
CA ALA A 64 -14.96 -1.03 6.96
C ALA A 64 -14.29 -1.00 5.57
N TYR A 65 -13.00 -0.71 5.56
CA TYR A 65 -12.14 -0.84 4.39
C TYR A 65 -11.43 -2.19 4.47
N VAL A 66 -11.59 -3.02 3.46
CA VAL A 66 -10.98 -4.36 3.40
C VAL A 66 -10.15 -4.48 2.13
N THR A 67 -8.85 -4.67 2.30
CA THR A 67 -7.91 -4.88 1.20
C THR A 67 -7.24 -6.22 1.34
N TYR A 68 -7.16 -6.98 0.25
CA TYR A 68 -6.37 -8.20 0.20
C TYR A 68 -5.66 -8.32 -1.13
N ASN A 69 -4.48 -8.93 -1.09
CA ASN A 69 -3.74 -9.23 -2.30
C ASN A 69 -3.03 -10.58 -2.23
N VAL A 70 -2.76 -11.08 -3.43
CA VAL A 70 -1.93 -12.25 -3.69
C VAL A 70 -0.82 -11.80 -4.63
N SER A 71 0.41 -12.10 -4.30
CA SER A 71 1.56 -11.80 -5.13
C SER A 71 2.43 -13.02 -5.36
N TYR A 72 3.02 -13.07 -6.53
CA TYR A 72 4.07 -14.03 -6.88
C TYR A 72 5.21 -13.30 -7.55
N ASP A 73 6.43 -13.56 -7.13
CA ASP A 73 7.61 -13.06 -7.84
C ASP A 73 8.72 -14.11 -7.89
N GLN A 74 9.50 -14.05 -8.97
CA GLN A 74 10.54 -15.02 -9.29
C GLN A 74 11.80 -14.30 -9.78
N SER A 75 12.94 -14.67 -9.20
CA SER A 75 14.25 -14.28 -9.72
C SER A 75 14.62 -15.13 -10.94
N LEU A 76 15.23 -14.49 -11.94
CA LEU A 76 15.81 -15.11 -13.14
C LEU A 76 17.30 -14.76 -13.23
N PRO A 77 18.16 -15.45 -12.45
CA PRO A 77 19.58 -15.12 -12.33
C PRO A 77 20.34 -15.18 -13.66
N SER A 78 19.96 -16.06 -14.58
CA SER A 78 20.61 -16.23 -15.89
C SER A 78 20.63 -14.96 -16.74
N ILE A 79 19.60 -14.13 -16.60
CA ILE A 79 19.45 -12.86 -17.34
C ILE A 79 19.45 -11.62 -16.45
N SER A 80 19.88 -11.79 -15.17
CA SER A 80 19.92 -10.70 -14.18
C SER A 80 18.58 -9.98 -13.99
N SER A 81 17.49 -10.69 -14.09
CA SER A 81 16.13 -10.14 -14.10
C SER A 81 15.23 -10.80 -13.06
N GLY A 82 14.06 -10.22 -12.88
CA GLY A 82 12.97 -10.79 -12.11
C GLY A 82 11.64 -10.44 -12.74
N PHE A 83 10.66 -11.27 -12.53
CA PHE A 83 9.28 -10.96 -12.89
C PHE A 83 8.37 -11.12 -11.67
N GLY A 84 7.19 -10.50 -11.72
CA GLY A 84 6.19 -10.60 -10.67
C GLY A 84 4.79 -10.48 -11.21
N LEU A 85 3.85 -11.00 -10.43
CA LEU A 85 2.42 -10.88 -10.63
C LEU A 85 1.79 -10.47 -9.29
N LEU A 86 0.86 -9.54 -9.30
CA LEU A 86 0.07 -9.14 -8.14
C LEU A 86 -1.38 -8.98 -8.55
N VAL A 87 -2.27 -9.59 -7.78
CA VAL A 87 -3.71 -9.39 -7.88
C VAL A 87 -4.19 -8.82 -6.55
N MET A 88 -4.92 -7.72 -6.59
CA MET A 88 -5.40 -7.03 -5.40
C MET A 88 -6.87 -6.70 -5.55
N ASN A 89 -7.59 -6.77 -4.43
CA ASN A 89 -8.96 -6.29 -4.31
C ASN A 89 -9.05 -5.39 -3.10
N ASP A 90 -9.64 -4.23 -3.28
CA ASP A 90 -9.87 -3.21 -2.26
C ASP A 90 -11.35 -2.85 -2.24
N ALA A 91 -12.02 -3.16 -1.14
CA ALA A 91 -13.43 -2.89 -0.92
C ALA A 91 -13.59 -1.78 0.12
N GLN A 92 -14.25 -0.71 -0.26
CA GLN A 92 -14.48 0.47 0.56
C GLN A 92 -15.99 0.65 0.79
N GLY A 93 -16.36 1.14 1.98
CA GLY A 93 -17.75 1.39 2.32
C GLY A 93 -18.62 0.12 2.23
N ASP A 94 -18.22 -0.95 2.94
CA ASP A 94 -18.91 -2.24 2.88
C ASP A 94 -19.09 -2.78 1.44
N GLY A 95 -18.11 -2.52 0.57
CA GLY A 95 -18.16 -2.88 -0.85
C GLY A 95 -19.10 -1.99 -1.69
N GLY A 96 -19.37 -0.77 -1.23
CA GLY A 96 -20.00 0.26 -2.05
C GLY A 96 -19.11 0.66 -3.23
N LEU A 97 -17.82 0.80 -2.98
CA LEU A 97 -16.79 0.96 -4.00
C LEU A 97 -15.81 -0.21 -3.93
N VAL A 98 -15.59 -0.90 -5.03
CA VAL A 98 -14.67 -2.05 -5.11
C VAL A 98 -13.69 -1.84 -6.25
N ARG A 99 -12.39 -1.80 -5.94
CA ARG A 99 -11.32 -1.76 -6.92
C ARG A 99 -10.61 -3.11 -6.97
N THR A 100 -10.59 -3.72 -8.15
CA THR A 100 -9.80 -4.93 -8.42
C THR A 100 -8.68 -4.59 -9.38
N SER A 101 -7.47 -5.03 -9.10
CA SER A 101 -6.33 -4.82 -9.98
C SER A 101 -5.52 -6.10 -10.20
N ALA A 102 -4.96 -6.22 -11.41
CA ALA A 102 -3.99 -7.24 -11.76
C ALA A 102 -2.78 -6.57 -12.42
N ALA A 103 -1.59 -6.83 -11.90
CA ALA A 103 -0.37 -6.18 -12.33
C ALA A 103 0.74 -7.18 -12.64
N LEU A 104 1.46 -6.92 -13.72
CA LEU A 104 2.68 -7.62 -14.12
C LEU A 104 3.87 -6.73 -13.85
N PHE A 105 4.96 -7.34 -13.38
CA PHE A 105 6.19 -6.67 -13.01
C PHE A 105 7.38 -7.30 -13.74
N TYR A 106 8.29 -6.46 -14.15
CA TYR A 106 9.61 -6.86 -14.64
C TYR A 106 10.67 -6.01 -13.97
N SER A 107 11.75 -6.63 -13.55
CA SER A 107 12.91 -5.92 -13.01
C SER A 107 14.21 -6.39 -13.63
N TYR A 108 15.19 -5.48 -13.69
CA TYR A 108 16.55 -5.76 -14.14
C TYR A 108 17.54 -5.36 -13.04
N ASN A 109 18.47 -6.28 -12.70
CA ASN A 109 19.48 -6.06 -11.68
C ASN A 109 20.84 -5.74 -12.33
N LEU A 110 21.34 -4.55 -12.06
CA LEU A 110 22.63 -4.06 -12.49
C LEU A 110 23.62 -4.08 -11.33
N THR A 111 24.62 -4.96 -11.40
CA THR A 111 25.73 -4.97 -10.45
C THR A 111 26.75 -3.93 -10.90
N VAL A 112 26.80 -2.78 -10.21
CA VAL A 112 27.71 -1.66 -10.53
C VAL A 112 29.10 -1.93 -10.00
N SER A 113 29.19 -2.50 -8.78
CA SER A 113 30.44 -2.91 -8.15
C SER A 113 30.19 -4.10 -7.19
N SER A 114 31.27 -4.60 -6.57
CA SER A 114 31.15 -5.65 -5.54
C SER A 114 30.28 -5.23 -4.35
N SER A 115 30.08 -3.94 -4.12
CA SER A 115 29.34 -3.40 -3.00
C SER A 115 28.03 -2.70 -3.41
N ILE A 116 27.83 -2.36 -4.67
CA ILE A 116 26.70 -1.57 -5.16
C ILE A 116 25.90 -2.38 -6.17
N ASN A 117 24.63 -2.61 -5.87
CA ASN A 117 23.64 -3.14 -6.79
C ASN A 117 22.53 -2.12 -7.00
N VAL A 118 22.10 -1.96 -8.25
CA VAL A 118 20.95 -1.13 -8.62
C VAL A 118 19.96 -2.00 -9.37
N ARG A 119 18.71 -1.97 -8.95
CA ARG A 119 17.63 -2.68 -9.62
C ARG A 119 16.63 -1.68 -10.14
N PHE A 120 16.26 -1.80 -11.40
CA PHE A 120 15.19 -1.04 -12.04
C PHE A 120 13.98 -1.93 -12.22
N GLY A 121 12.78 -1.37 -12.10
CA GLY A 121 11.54 -2.11 -12.26
C GLY A 121 10.51 -1.33 -13.04
N VAL A 122 9.67 -2.06 -13.75
CA VAL A 122 8.50 -1.55 -14.44
C VAL A 122 7.27 -2.37 -14.06
N LYS A 123 6.11 -1.73 -14.02
CA LYS A 123 4.81 -2.37 -13.76
C LYS A 123 3.84 -1.97 -14.87
N GLY A 124 3.08 -2.93 -15.38
CA GLY A 124 1.88 -2.71 -16.14
C GLY A 124 0.70 -3.29 -15.36
N ALA A 125 -0.35 -2.51 -15.17
CA ALA A 125 -1.51 -2.89 -14.37
C ALA A 125 -2.81 -2.65 -15.11
N TYR A 126 -3.76 -3.56 -14.89
CA TYR A 126 -5.16 -3.44 -15.25
C TYR A 126 -5.95 -3.15 -13.98
N TYR A 127 -6.81 -2.14 -14.03
CA TYR A 127 -7.70 -1.75 -12.95
C TYR A 127 -9.15 -1.89 -13.41
N GLN A 128 -9.96 -2.42 -12.50
CA GLN A 128 -11.41 -2.40 -12.59
C GLN A 128 -11.95 -1.77 -11.31
N GLU A 129 -12.77 -0.74 -11.45
CA GLU A 129 -13.45 -0.08 -10.34
C GLU A 129 -14.95 -0.21 -10.53
N LYS A 130 -15.63 -0.73 -9.51
CA LYS A 130 -17.06 -0.98 -9.51
C LYS A 130 -17.74 -0.21 -8.39
N LEU A 131 -18.78 0.54 -8.75
CA LEU A 131 -19.63 1.29 -7.83
C LEU A 131 -20.95 0.53 -7.65
N ASN A 132 -21.22 0.11 -6.41
CA ASN A 132 -22.48 -0.51 -6.03
C ASN A 132 -23.43 0.57 -5.50
N TRP A 133 -24.08 1.30 -6.40
CA TRP A 133 -24.92 2.47 -6.08
C TRP A 133 -25.97 2.20 -5.00
N ASN A 134 -26.59 1.03 -5.05
CA ASN A 134 -27.66 0.63 -4.11
C ASN A 134 -27.18 0.40 -2.66
N LYS A 135 -25.87 0.41 -2.41
CA LYS A 135 -25.31 0.31 -1.05
C LYS A 135 -25.18 1.67 -0.36
N PHE A 136 -25.32 2.77 -1.11
CA PHE A 136 -25.21 4.11 -0.55
C PHE A 136 -26.56 4.58 -0.01
N ILE A 137 -26.50 5.23 1.13
CA ILE A 137 -27.64 5.93 1.73
C ILE A 137 -27.32 7.42 1.64
N PHE A 138 -28.13 8.15 0.92
CA PHE A 138 -27.96 9.59 0.69
C PHE A 138 -28.78 10.39 1.71
N ALA A 139 -28.34 11.60 2.00
CA ALA A 139 -29.04 12.48 2.93
C ALA A 139 -30.50 12.75 2.49
N SER A 140 -30.75 12.78 1.17
CA SER A 140 -32.09 12.92 0.58
C SER A 140 -33.04 11.76 0.87
N GLN A 141 -32.53 10.59 1.30
CA GLN A 141 -33.31 9.42 1.67
C GLN A 141 -33.69 9.39 3.17
N ILE A 142 -33.08 10.24 3.97
CA ILE A 142 -33.30 10.23 5.42
C ILE A 142 -34.40 11.23 5.75
N ASP A 143 -35.55 10.75 6.21
CA ASP A 143 -36.62 11.61 6.74
C ASP A 143 -36.07 12.37 7.96
N PRO A 144 -36.01 13.70 7.93
CA PRO A 144 -35.45 14.49 9.01
C PRO A 144 -36.27 14.43 10.30
N THR A 145 -37.55 14.00 10.23
CA THR A 145 -38.47 13.94 11.37
C THR A 145 -38.45 12.58 12.04
N THR A 146 -38.43 11.51 11.24
CA THR A 146 -38.55 10.13 11.75
C THR A 146 -37.25 9.37 11.76
N GLY A 147 -36.23 9.84 10.99
CA GLY A 147 -34.99 9.13 10.74
C GLY A 147 -35.12 7.90 9.84
N ASN A 148 -36.30 7.66 9.27
CA ASN A 148 -36.52 6.54 8.36
C ASN A 148 -35.79 6.75 7.03
N ILE A 149 -35.38 5.64 6.45
CA ILE A 149 -34.68 5.63 5.14
C ILE A 149 -35.70 5.33 4.05
N GLU A 150 -35.92 6.31 3.16
CA GLU A 150 -36.76 6.14 2.00
C GLU A 150 -36.04 5.33 0.90
N PRO A 151 -36.76 4.46 0.15
CA PRO A 151 -36.14 3.60 -0.86
C PRO A 151 -35.52 4.37 -2.03
N ASN A 152 -36.04 5.54 -2.36
CA ASN A 152 -35.59 6.33 -3.52
C ASN A 152 -34.74 7.52 -3.07
N SER A 153 -33.52 7.61 -3.59
CA SER A 153 -32.70 8.81 -3.45
C SER A 153 -33.10 9.84 -4.50
N GLY A 154 -33.03 11.11 -4.13
CA GLY A 154 -33.12 12.21 -5.11
C GLY A 154 -31.85 12.44 -5.93
N GLU A 155 -30.81 11.64 -5.68
CA GLU A 155 -29.50 11.80 -6.33
C GLU A 155 -29.48 11.10 -7.68
N PRO A 156 -28.88 11.73 -8.72
CA PRO A 156 -28.75 11.10 -10.02
C PRO A 156 -27.81 9.89 -9.97
N PRO A 157 -28.23 8.72 -10.48
CA PRO A 157 -27.34 7.57 -10.54
C PRO A 157 -26.16 7.82 -11.48
N PRO A 158 -25.02 7.14 -11.29
CA PRO A 158 -23.87 7.25 -12.19
C PRO A 158 -24.24 6.76 -13.60
N THR A 159 -23.58 7.31 -14.62
CA THR A 159 -23.76 6.88 -16.01
C THR A 159 -23.09 5.51 -16.28
N LYS A 160 -22.10 5.16 -15.46
CA LYS A 160 -21.39 3.88 -15.48
C LYS A 160 -21.25 3.37 -14.06
N ASP A 161 -21.43 2.10 -13.84
CA ASP A 161 -21.21 1.43 -12.56
C ASP A 161 -19.88 0.65 -12.51
N ASN A 162 -19.21 0.56 -13.66
CA ASN A 162 -17.96 -0.16 -13.83
C ASN A 162 -17.02 0.59 -14.76
N ILE A 163 -15.78 0.81 -14.30
CA ILE A 163 -14.71 1.46 -15.05
C ILE A 163 -13.55 0.50 -15.15
N THR A 164 -12.96 0.43 -16.34
CA THR A 164 -11.76 -0.35 -16.59
C THR A 164 -10.68 0.52 -17.21
N THR A 165 -9.44 0.35 -16.74
CA THR A 165 -8.31 1.13 -17.25
C THR A 165 -7.00 0.38 -17.12
N VAL A 166 -5.99 0.87 -17.83
CA VAL A 166 -4.61 0.38 -17.73
C VAL A 166 -3.71 1.49 -17.20
N ASP A 167 -2.67 1.09 -16.48
CA ASP A 167 -1.74 2.01 -15.85
C ASP A 167 -0.34 1.44 -15.79
N PHE A 168 0.66 2.31 -15.65
CA PHE A 168 2.06 1.95 -15.60
C PHE A 168 2.74 2.58 -14.39
N ALA A 169 3.81 1.90 -13.93
CA ALA A 169 4.69 2.43 -12.90
C ALA A 169 6.13 2.05 -13.20
N VAL A 170 7.04 2.83 -12.64
CA VAL A 170 8.48 2.58 -12.69
C VAL A 170 9.07 2.69 -11.30
N GLY A 171 10.20 2.02 -11.09
CA GLY A 171 10.90 2.12 -9.82
C GLY A 171 12.36 1.77 -9.95
N ALA A 172 13.12 2.20 -8.96
CA ALA A 172 14.52 1.84 -8.79
C ALA A 172 14.83 1.59 -7.33
N VAL A 173 15.72 0.66 -7.06
CA VAL A 173 16.27 0.38 -5.72
C VAL A 173 17.76 0.21 -5.84
N MET A 174 18.50 0.93 -5.00
CA MET A 174 19.94 0.78 -4.84
C MET A 174 20.23 0.16 -3.48
N SER A 175 21.13 -0.81 -3.44
CA SER A 175 21.67 -1.38 -2.20
C SER A 175 23.20 -1.22 -2.14
N TYR A 176 23.69 -0.95 -0.93
CA TYR A 176 25.12 -0.83 -0.64
C TYR A 176 25.53 -1.85 0.41
N SER A 177 26.43 -2.77 0.03
CA SER A 177 27.05 -3.79 0.92
C SER A 177 26.07 -4.59 1.77
N ASP A 178 24.82 -4.76 1.31
CA ASP A 178 23.71 -5.37 2.08
C ASP A 178 23.43 -4.68 3.44
N LEU A 179 23.98 -3.48 3.64
CA LEU A 179 23.81 -2.69 4.87
C LEU A 179 22.77 -1.60 4.71
N PHE A 180 22.74 -0.95 3.55
CA PHE A 180 21.85 0.18 3.28
C PHE A 180 21.12 -0.07 1.98
N PHE A 181 19.89 0.43 1.92
CA PHE A 181 19.14 0.48 0.67
C PHE A 181 18.34 1.78 0.60
N VAL A 182 18.14 2.23 -0.63
CA VAL A 182 17.24 3.34 -0.94
C VAL A 182 16.47 2.98 -2.21
N GLY A 183 15.16 3.24 -2.21
CA GLY A 183 14.27 2.99 -3.32
C GLY A 183 13.42 4.20 -3.63
N ILE A 184 13.07 4.35 -4.90
CA ILE A 184 12.09 5.30 -5.40
C ILE A 184 11.17 4.59 -6.39
N ALA A 185 9.88 4.88 -6.32
CA ALA A 185 8.88 4.41 -7.27
C ALA A 185 7.93 5.55 -7.64
N VAL A 186 7.44 5.52 -8.87
CA VAL A 186 6.38 6.41 -9.37
C VAL A 186 5.29 5.55 -9.96
N ASP A 187 4.14 5.54 -9.31
CA ASP A 187 2.93 4.86 -9.74
C ASP A 187 1.98 5.84 -10.45
N HIS A 188 1.05 5.31 -11.21
CA HIS A 188 0.01 6.05 -11.94
C HIS A 188 0.59 7.04 -12.95
N LEU A 189 1.55 6.59 -13.76
CA LEU A 189 2.18 7.41 -14.81
C LEU A 189 1.17 7.87 -15.87
N THR A 190 0.13 7.09 -16.13
CA THR A 190 -0.91 7.42 -17.10
C THR A 190 -2.00 8.30 -16.52
N GLN A 191 -2.08 8.45 -15.20
CA GLN A 191 -3.13 9.19 -14.49
C GLN A 191 -4.53 8.86 -15.04
N PRO A 192 -4.95 7.58 -15.01
CA PRO A 192 -6.17 7.16 -15.66
C PRO A 192 -7.40 7.84 -15.03
N SER A 193 -8.41 8.12 -15.86
CA SER A 193 -9.68 8.64 -15.37
C SER A 193 -10.50 7.53 -14.72
N LEU A 194 -10.98 7.78 -13.49
CA LEU A 194 -11.83 6.90 -12.68
C LEU A 194 -13.22 7.52 -12.48
N SER A 195 -13.71 8.28 -13.48
CA SER A 195 -15.01 8.94 -13.39
C SER A 195 -16.17 7.99 -13.74
N PHE A 196 -17.15 7.89 -12.84
CA PHE A 196 -18.42 7.21 -13.07
C PHE A 196 -19.44 8.07 -13.82
N TYR A 197 -19.12 9.35 -14.07
CA TYR A 197 -19.94 10.30 -14.81
C TYR A 197 -19.21 10.78 -16.05
N ASP A 198 -19.89 10.87 -17.18
CA ASP A 198 -19.28 11.22 -18.47
C ASP A 198 -18.72 12.65 -18.53
N ASN A 199 -19.27 13.56 -17.72
CA ASN A 199 -18.89 14.98 -17.72
C ASN A 199 -17.96 15.36 -16.55
N SER A 200 -17.39 14.41 -15.84
CA SER A 200 -16.45 14.69 -14.75
C SER A 200 -15.06 14.13 -15.05
N ASP A 201 -14.02 14.87 -14.70
CA ASP A 201 -12.64 14.45 -14.82
C ASP A 201 -12.10 14.08 -13.43
N SER A 202 -12.11 12.79 -13.12
CA SER A 202 -11.58 12.25 -11.86
C SER A 202 -10.36 11.39 -12.18
N LYS A 203 -9.19 12.02 -12.27
CA LYS A 203 -7.92 11.31 -12.53
C LYS A 203 -7.35 10.72 -11.26
N LEU A 204 -6.80 9.51 -11.38
CA LEU A 204 -5.97 8.93 -10.33
C LEU A 204 -4.60 9.61 -10.37
N PRO A 205 -4.22 10.39 -9.33
CA PRO A 205 -2.99 11.16 -9.37
C PRO A 205 -1.76 10.25 -9.30
N MET A 206 -0.63 10.71 -9.86
CA MET A 206 0.66 10.04 -9.68
C MET A 206 0.99 9.92 -8.20
N LYS A 207 1.51 8.74 -7.82
CA LYS A 207 2.02 8.47 -6.47
C LYS A 207 3.53 8.28 -6.52
N VAL A 208 4.25 9.07 -5.74
CA VAL A 208 5.69 8.94 -5.54
C VAL A 208 5.94 8.28 -4.20
N THR A 209 6.73 7.22 -4.20
CA THR A 209 7.14 6.49 -3.00
C THR A 209 8.66 6.50 -2.90
N VAL A 210 9.19 6.92 -1.75
CA VAL A 210 10.63 6.87 -1.45
C VAL A 210 10.81 6.07 -0.17
N ASN A 211 11.65 5.05 -0.22
CA ASN A 211 11.95 4.23 0.95
C ASN A 211 13.46 4.09 1.14
N ALA A 212 13.89 4.12 2.39
CA ALA A 212 15.29 3.92 2.75
C ALA A 212 15.38 3.15 4.07
N GLY A 213 16.45 2.39 4.22
CA GLY A 213 16.68 1.66 5.45
C GLY A 213 18.09 1.12 5.57
N ALA A 214 18.37 0.61 6.76
CA ALA A 214 19.63 -0.06 7.07
C ALA A 214 19.36 -1.43 7.70
N MET A 215 20.34 -2.33 7.57
CA MET A 215 20.33 -3.64 8.21
C MET A 215 21.61 -3.82 9.02
N ILE A 216 21.48 -3.69 10.33
CA ILE A 216 22.60 -3.62 11.29
C ILE A 216 22.61 -4.90 12.11
N ASN A 217 23.69 -5.69 11.98
CA ASN A 217 23.90 -6.82 12.88
C ASN A 217 24.31 -6.28 14.25
N ALA A 218 23.43 -6.43 15.24
CA ALA A 218 23.66 -5.97 16.62
C ALA A 218 24.30 -7.01 17.53
N SER A 219 24.53 -8.24 17.02
CA SER A 219 25.17 -9.33 17.74
C SER A 219 26.40 -9.83 16.98
N SER A 220 27.46 -10.14 17.73
CA SER A 220 28.67 -10.76 17.17
C SER A 220 28.42 -12.14 16.53
N ARG A 221 27.31 -12.80 16.89
CA ARG A 221 26.89 -14.09 16.30
C ARG A 221 26.04 -13.91 15.05
N GLY A 222 25.65 -12.68 14.71
CA GLY A 222 24.77 -12.39 13.57
C GLY A 222 23.31 -12.82 13.74
N ASP A 223 22.90 -13.18 14.96
CA ASP A 223 21.56 -13.67 15.28
C ASP A 223 20.55 -12.58 15.64
N LEU A 224 21.02 -11.33 15.76
CA LEU A 224 20.18 -10.16 16.05
C LEU A 224 20.40 -9.09 14.97
N LEU A 225 19.36 -8.85 14.16
CA LEU A 225 19.36 -7.84 13.13
C LEU A 225 18.41 -6.68 13.52
N ILE A 226 18.91 -5.47 13.51
CA ILE A 226 18.12 -4.25 13.71
C ILE A 226 18.03 -3.49 12.39
N SER A 227 16.81 -3.18 11.97
CA SER A 227 16.57 -2.49 10.69
C SER A 227 15.75 -1.22 10.90
N PRO A 228 16.39 -0.05 11.07
CA PRO A 228 15.71 1.23 11.00
C PRO A 228 15.32 1.54 9.55
N ASN A 229 14.11 2.06 9.37
CA ASN A 229 13.56 2.33 8.05
C ASN A 229 12.71 3.61 8.04
N VAL A 230 12.66 4.22 6.88
CA VAL A 230 11.84 5.38 6.58
C VAL A 230 11.14 5.16 5.25
N LEU A 231 9.87 5.54 5.18
CA LEU A 231 9.06 5.49 3.97
C LEU A 231 8.30 6.81 3.84
N TYR A 232 8.49 7.49 2.72
CA TYR A 232 7.74 8.68 2.34
C TYR A 232 6.86 8.35 1.13
N MET A 233 5.61 8.76 1.19
CA MET A 233 4.65 8.64 0.09
C MET A 233 4.00 10.00 -0.15
N GLN A 234 3.83 10.32 -1.43
CA GLN A 234 3.11 11.50 -1.89
C GLN A 234 2.18 11.12 -3.02
N GLN A 235 0.91 11.47 -2.89
CA GLN A 235 -0.08 11.36 -3.94
C GLN A 235 -0.88 12.65 -3.98
N GLU A 236 -0.61 13.47 -4.98
CA GLU A 236 -1.11 14.84 -5.10
C GLU A 236 -0.81 15.71 -3.86
N ASN A 237 -1.83 16.12 -3.11
CA ASN A 237 -1.72 16.92 -1.87
C ASN A 237 -1.60 16.06 -0.61
N PHE A 238 -1.73 14.74 -0.74
CA PHE A 238 -1.52 13.82 0.38
C PHE A 238 -0.05 13.48 0.50
N HIS A 239 0.49 13.72 1.69
CA HIS A 239 1.86 13.42 2.04
C HIS A 239 1.88 12.56 3.30
N GLN A 240 2.68 11.51 3.30
CA GLN A 240 2.80 10.62 4.44
C GLN A 240 4.24 10.22 4.67
N LEU A 241 4.65 10.26 5.92
CA LEU A 241 5.94 9.79 6.39
C LEU A 241 5.73 8.66 7.40
N ASN A 242 6.36 7.52 7.15
CA ASN A 242 6.43 6.42 8.08
C ASN A 242 7.89 6.24 8.50
N ALA A 243 8.16 6.23 9.80
CA ALA A 243 9.47 5.96 10.36
C ALA A 243 9.36 4.86 11.42
N GLY A 244 10.25 3.90 11.36
CA GLY A 244 10.17 2.77 12.28
C GLY A 244 11.37 1.85 12.20
N LEU A 245 11.31 0.79 12.97
CA LEU A 245 12.36 -0.21 12.99
C LEU A 245 11.80 -1.63 13.17
N TYR A 246 12.54 -2.59 12.65
CA TYR A 246 12.37 -4.01 12.93
C TYR A 246 13.54 -4.54 13.74
N ILE A 247 13.24 -5.46 14.63
CA ILE A 247 14.21 -6.27 15.38
C ILE A 247 13.93 -7.72 15.04
N ASN A 248 14.89 -8.36 14.35
CA ASN A 248 14.81 -9.74 13.92
C ASN A 248 15.74 -10.59 14.77
N LYS A 249 15.18 -11.53 15.51
CA LYS A 249 15.89 -12.59 16.21
C LYS A 249 15.18 -13.90 15.94
N TYR A 250 15.76 -14.71 15.07
CA TYR A 250 15.14 -15.96 14.62
C TYR A 250 14.59 -16.78 15.81
N PRO A 251 13.35 -17.28 15.76
CA PRO A 251 12.40 -17.15 14.64
C PRO A 251 11.49 -15.90 14.70
N PHE A 252 11.68 -15.00 15.66
CA PHE A 252 10.80 -13.88 15.95
C PHE A 252 11.23 -12.59 15.25
N VAL A 253 10.23 -11.83 14.84
CA VAL A 253 10.38 -10.46 14.35
C VAL A 253 9.42 -9.57 15.13
N VAL A 254 9.91 -8.44 15.61
CA VAL A 254 9.07 -7.40 16.18
C VAL A 254 9.37 -6.08 15.46
N GLY A 255 8.35 -5.25 15.29
CA GLY A 255 8.49 -3.95 14.64
C GLY A 255 7.62 -2.91 15.28
N GLY A 256 8.06 -1.67 15.17
CA GLY A 256 7.29 -0.50 15.57
C GLY A 256 7.46 0.62 14.56
N TRP A 257 6.36 1.28 14.21
CA TRP A 257 6.34 2.37 13.25
C TRP A 257 5.49 3.52 13.74
N PHE A 258 5.88 4.71 13.37
CA PHE A 258 5.11 5.94 13.53
C PHE A 258 4.75 6.48 12.15
N ARG A 259 3.47 6.75 11.94
CA ARG A 259 2.90 7.29 10.72
C ARG A 259 2.43 8.71 10.96
N HIS A 260 2.84 9.62 10.06
CA HIS A 260 2.50 11.02 10.08
C HIS A 260 2.10 11.51 8.68
N ASN A 261 0.97 12.17 8.56
CA ASN A 261 0.45 12.67 7.28
C ASN A 261 0.70 14.18 7.08
N PHE A 262 1.70 14.76 7.75
CA PHE A 262 2.10 16.17 7.75
C PHE A 262 1.05 17.17 8.30
N GLN A 263 -0.20 16.80 8.35
CA GLN A 263 -1.26 17.59 9.00
C GLN A 263 -1.46 17.14 10.44
N ASN A 264 -1.50 15.83 10.66
CA ASN A 264 -1.71 15.22 11.98
C ASN A 264 -0.91 13.93 12.13
N PRO A 265 -0.54 13.53 13.36
CA PRO A 265 -0.15 12.17 13.65
C PRO A 265 -1.31 11.23 13.23
N ASP A 266 -1.01 10.18 12.48
CA ASP A 266 -2.05 9.27 12.00
C ASP A 266 -2.14 8.01 12.85
N ALA A 267 -1.05 7.25 12.95
CA ALA A 267 -1.04 6.00 13.68
C ALA A 267 0.34 5.66 14.29
N VAL A 268 0.29 4.89 15.37
CA VAL A 268 1.42 4.08 15.85
C VAL A 268 1.13 2.63 15.49
N VAL A 269 2.06 1.97 14.81
CA VAL A 269 1.92 0.58 14.37
C VAL A 269 2.81 -0.32 15.21
N ALA A 270 2.23 -1.35 15.79
CA ALA A 270 2.96 -2.46 16.40
C ALA A 270 2.88 -3.69 15.51
N LEU A 271 4.00 -4.38 15.32
CA LEU A 271 4.11 -5.53 14.47
C LEU A 271 4.82 -6.68 15.20
N VAL A 272 4.28 -7.88 15.01
CA VAL A 272 4.91 -9.12 15.42
C VAL A 272 4.91 -10.09 14.23
N GLY A 273 5.98 -10.83 14.09
CA GLY A 273 6.13 -11.80 13.01
C GLY A 273 6.91 -13.03 13.44
N LEU A 274 6.76 -14.08 12.65
CA LEU A 274 7.45 -15.34 12.84
C LEU A 274 8.02 -15.81 11.51
N THR A 275 9.31 -16.09 11.51
CA THR A 275 10.02 -16.68 10.37
C THR A 275 10.43 -18.09 10.75
N TYR A 276 9.94 -19.07 9.99
CA TYR A 276 10.29 -20.47 10.19
C TYR A 276 10.63 -21.12 8.84
N ASN A 277 11.88 -21.49 8.67
CA ASN A 277 12.41 -21.94 7.37
C ASN A 277 12.11 -20.89 6.27
N ASN A 278 11.32 -21.30 5.28
CA ASN A 278 10.93 -20.50 4.13
C ASN A 278 9.56 -19.81 4.30
N LEU A 279 8.95 -19.93 5.47
CA LEU A 279 7.65 -19.37 5.77
C LEU A 279 7.81 -18.15 6.67
N ARG A 280 7.07 -17.10 6.38
CA ARG A 280 6.98 -15.90 7.19
C ARG A 280 5.51 -15.54 7.39
N VAL A 281 5.16 -15.25 8.63
CA VAL A 281 3.82 -14.80 9.00
C VAL A 281 3.97 -13.53 9.84
N GLY A 282 3.24 -12.51 9.49
CA GLY A 282 3.24 -11.24 10.21
C GLY A 282 1.83 -10.81 10.60
N TYR A 283 1.72 -10.17 11.74
CA TYR A 283 0.53 -9.47 12.20
C TYR A 283 0.91 -8.08 12.66
N SER A 284 0.16 -7.08 12.23
CA SER A 284 0.29 -5.72 12.75
C SER A 284 -1.04 -5.13 13.16
N TYR A 285 -0.98 -4.22 14.12
CA TYR A 285 -2.11 -3.42 14.56
C TYR A 285 -1.72 -1.94 14.54
N ASP A 286 -2.56 -1.14 13.87
CA ASP A 286 -2.41 0.32 13.81
C ASP A 286 -3.27 0.94 14.90
N PHE A 287 -2.62 1.55 15.88
CA PHE A 287 -3.26 2.39 16.88
C PHE A 287 -3.50 3.77 16.26
N THR A 288 -4.74 4.05 15.86
CA THR A 288 -5.11 5.36 15.32
C THR A 288 -5.00 6.43 16.39
N VAL A 289 -4.14 7.43 16.17
CA VAL A 289 -3.93 8.59 17.07
C VAL A 289 -4.51 9.87 16.50
N SER A 290 -5.07 9.82 15.28
CA SER A 290 -5.74 10.93 14.62
C SER A 290 -7.11 11.23 15.26
N GLN A 291 -7.78 12.30 14.79
CA GLN A 291 -9.10 12.72 15.29
C GLN A 291 -10.21 11.68 15.10
N VAL A 292 -10.05 10.73 14.19
CA VAL A 292 -10.97 9.58 14.04
C VAL A 292 -10.98 8.74 15.34
N GLY A 293 -9.85 8.70 16.03
CA GLY A 293 -9.72 8.16 17.37
C GLY A 293 -9.88 6.64 17.46
N SER A 294 -9.76 6.13 18.69
CA SER A 294 -9.83 4.70 18.99
C SER A 294 -11.20 4.06 18.73
N LYS A 295 -12.27 4.87 18.56
CA LYS A 295 -13.63 4.38 18.30
C LYS A 295 -13.77 3.67 16.96
N ALA A 296 -12.92 3.99 15.98
CA ALA A 296 -12.91 3.34 14.67
C ALA A 296 -12.31 1.93 14.69
N GLY A 297 -11.56 1.54 15.74
CA GLY A 297 -10.99 0.20 15.88
C GLY A 297 -9.62 0.01 15.22
N GLY A 298 -8.95 1.10 14.78
CA GLY A 298 -7.62 1.04 14.17
C GLY A 298 -7.59 0.25 12.85
N ALA A 299 -6.47 -0.46 12.61
CA ALA A 299 -6.37 -1.38 11.46
C ALA A 299 -5.64 -2.66 11.86
N HIS A 300 -6.14 -3.78 11.38
CA HIS A 300 -5.52 -5.09 11.51
C HIS A 300 -4.95 -5.51 10.15
N GLU A 301 -3.71 -5.99 10.15
CA GLU A 301 -3.08 -6.51 8.93
C GLU A 301 -2.38 -7.83 9.21
N ILE A 302 -2.61 -8.80 8.33
CA ILE A 302 -2.00 -10.12 8.37
C ILE A 302 -1.26 -10.31 7.05
N SER A 303 -0.02 -10.78 7.14
CA SER A 303 0.79 -11.15 5.98
C SER A 303 1.27 -12.58 6.10
N PHE A 304 1.42 -13.20 4.94
CA PHE A 304 2.04 -14.51 4.79
C PHE A 304 2.96 -14.46 3.58
N ALA A 305 4.16 -15.01 3.71
CA ALA A 305 5.06 -15.19 2.59
C ALA A 305 5.72 -16.58 2.65
N TRP A 306 5.86 -17.18 1.47
CA TRP A 306 6.52 -18.47 1.28
C TRP A 306 7.54 -18.39 0.16
N ASP A 307 8.81 -18.59 0.50
CA ASP A 307 9.91 -18.65 -0.46
C ASP A 307 10.15 -20.11 -0.88
N PHE A 308 10.20 -20.38 -2.18
CA PHE A 308 10.42 -21.75 -2.69
C PHE A 308 11.24 -21.73 -3.97
N CYS A 309 12.14 -22.71 -4.09
CA CYS A 309 12.98 -22.86 -5.26
C CYS A 309 12.45 -24.00 -6.13
N ILE A 310 11.91 -23.67 -7.31
CA ILE A 310 11.43 -24.65 -8.30
C ILE A 310 12.63 -25.37 -8.96
N TYR A 311 13.75 -24.68 -9.11
CA TYR A 311 14.96 -25.24 -9.67
C TYR A 311 16.13 -25.05 -8.73
N LYS A 312 16.86 -26.14 -8.39
CA LYS A 312 18.20 -26.05 -7.86
C LYS A 312 19.16 -25.69 -9.01
N GLU A 313 19.21 -24.43 -9.39
CA GLU A 313 20.22 -24.00 -10.34
C GLU A 313 21.59 -24.15 -9.69
N LYS A 314 22.48 -24.86 -10.36
CA LYS A 314 23.93 -24.78 -10.11
C LYS A 314 24.38 -23.41 -10.63
N SER A 315 23.98 -22.35 -9.93
CA SER A 315 24.23 -20.98 -10.35
C SER A 315 25.72 -20.70 -10.34
N ARG A 316 26.26 -20.38 -11.51
CA ARG A 316 27.62 -19.86 -11.69
C ARG A 316 27.70 -18.34 -11.44
N LYS A 317 26.60 -17.63 -11.21
CA LYS A 317 26.55 -16.20 -10.89
C LYS A 317 25.63 -15.99 -9.70
N HIS A 318 26.20 -15.74 -8.53
CA HIS A 318 25.45 -15.18 -7.40
C HIS A 318 25.04 -13.75 -7.76
N ILE A 319 23.77 -13.55 -8.11
CA ILE A 319 23.16 -12.24 -8.05
C ILE A 319 22.86 -12.03 -6.58
N ARG A 320 23.46 -11.02 -5.95
CA ARG A 320 23.11 -10.68 -4.57
C ARG A 320 21.64 -10.27 -4.54
N ALA A 321 20.86 -11.00 -3.76
CA ALA A 321 19.50 -10.59 -3.42
C ALA A 321 19.58 -9.23 -2.73
N ILE A 322 18.70 -8.31 -3.10
CA ILE A 322 18.56 -7.06 -2.33
C ILE A 322 17.91 -7.45 -1.01
N LYS A 323 18.70 -7.46 0.05
CA LYS A 323 18.17 -7.65 1.39
C LYS A 323 17.39 -6.39 1.76
N SER A 324 16.09 -6.41 1.56
CA SER A 324 15.18 -5.50 2.25
C SER A 324 14.76 -6.15 3.57
N PRO A 325 14.32 -5.38 4.57
CA PRO A 325 13.74 -5.96 5.77
C PRO A 325 12.57 -6.83 5.34
N SER A 326 12.77 -8.13 5.40
CA SER A 326 11.72 -9.11 5.18
C SER A 326 11.54 -9.89 6.46
N PHE A 327 10.35 -9.98 6.95
CA PHE A 327 9.98 -10.90 8.02
C PHE A 327 9.08 -11.97 7.47
#